data_ddcd473b28532adbe05761057fc5644d
#
_entry.id   ddcd473b28532adbe05761057fc5644d
#
_cell.length_a   1.000
_cell.length_b   1.000
_cell.length_c   1.000
_cell.angle_alpha   90.00
_cell.angle_beta   90.00
_cell.angle_gamma   90.00
#
_symmetry.space_group_name_H-M   'P 1'
#
loop_
_entity.id
_entity.type
_entity.pdbx_description
1 polymer ?
#
loop_
_entity_poly.entity_id
_entity_poly.type
_entity_poly.pdbx_seq_one_letter_code
_entity_poly.pdbx_strand_id
1 'polypeptide(L)'
;AAFSPIKTPVKSMGGLIGGESRKLYEFQFQGKSLCGNVLGLSITYAMATLETNASMGLIVASPTAGSAGIVPGLILALQEVYGFSDEKIRQVLFNAGAIGYLAMRNATVAGAVGGCQAEVGIASAMAASAAMELFDGTPLQCTYAASTVLMNMLGLVCDPVGSLVEYPCQNRNAAGVSNALIAAEMAMAGITQFIPLDEMIDTMYTVGRKLPAELRETALGGCAATPSACEKCHLCS
;
A
#
# COMPACT_ATOMS: atom_id res chain seq x y z
N ALA A 1 -3.30 -13.37 7.42
CA ALA A 1 -3.78 -12.67 6.21
C ALA A 1 -2.83 -12.87 5.03
N ALA A 2 -1.56 -12.43 5.13
CA ALA A 2 -0.62 -12.45 3.99
C ALA A 2 -0.28 -13.83 3.40
N PHE A 3 -0.49 -14.92 4.11
CA PHE A 3 -0.13 -16.28 3.67
C PHE A 3 -1.34 -17.17 3.34
N SER A 4 -2.50 -16.88 3.90
CA SER A 4 -3.68 -17.75 3.78
C SER A 4 -4.20 -17.85 2.34
N PRO A 5 -4.41 -16.75 1.59
CA PRO A 5 -4.90 -16.82 0.21
C PRO A 5 -3.92 -17.48 -0.77
N ILE A 6 -2.61 -17.43 -0.46
CA ILE A 6 -1.59 -18.10 -1.27
C ILE A 6 -1.77 -19.62 -1.18
N LYS A 7 -2.06 -20.14 0.02
CA LYS A 7 -2.28 -21.57 0.26
C LYS A 7 -3.67 -22.02 -0.22
N THR A 8 -4.68 -21.26 0.10
CA THR A 8 -6.08 -21.55 -0.22
C THR A 8 -6.72 -20.30 -0.83
N PRO A 9 -6.83 -20.24 -2.17
CA PRO A 9 -7.43 -19.08 -2.84
C PRO A 9 -8.83 -18.77 -2.32
N VAL A 10 -9.08 -17.49 -2.13
CA VAL A 10 -10.37 -16.97 -1.67
C VAL A 10 -11.05 -16.23 -2.80
N LYS A 11 -12.35 -16.00 -2.69
CA LYS A 11 -13.12 -15.13 -3.57
C LYS A 11 -13.60 -13.94 -2.78
N SER A 12 -13.42 -12.74 -3.31
CA SER A 12 -13.90 -11.51 -2.69
C SER A 12 -15.44 -11.44 -2.70
N MET A 13 -16.00 -10.58 -1.85
CA MET A 13 -17.46 -10.38 -1.76
C MET A 13 -18.06 -9.90 -3.07
N GLY A 14 -17.42 -8.93 -3.73
CA GLY A 14 -17.87 -8.43 -5.03
C GLY A 14 -17.47 -9.33 -6.21
N GLY A 15 -16.60 -10.30 -5.97
CA GLY A 15 -16.14 -11.25 -6.99
C GLY A 15 -15.17 -10.67 -8.01
N LEU A 16 -14.60 -9.48 -7.74
CA LEU A 16 -13.69 -8.81 -8.66
C LEU A 16 -12.24 -9.28 -8.52
N ILE A 17 -11.87 -9.80 -7.35
CA ILE A 17 -10.52 -10.31 -7.06
C ILE A 17 -10.58 -11.68 -6.36
N GLY A 18 -9.48 -12.44 -6.44
CA GLY A 18 -9.30 -13.71 -5.74
C GLY A 18 -8.40 -14.69 -6.48
N GLY A 19 -7.29 -15.07 -5.84
CA GLY A 19 -6.31 -16.02 -6.37
C GLY A 19 -5.14 -15.39 -7.12
N GLU A 20 -5.08 -14.07 -7.26
CA GLU A 20 -3.98 -13.35 -7.90
C GLU A 20 -2.67 -13.50 -7.12
N SER A 21 -2.73 -13.44 -5.80
CA SER A 21 -1.55 -13.63 -4.93
C SER A 21 -0.93 -15.01 -5.08
N ARG A 22 -1.75 -16.05 -5.24
CA ARG A 22 -1.26 -17.39 -5.51
C ARG A 22 -0.57 -17.48 -6.87
N LYS A 23 -1.16 -16.90 -7.92
CA LYS A 23 -0.55 -16.84 -9.25
C LYS A 23 0.82 -16.18 -9.23
N LEU A 24 0.95 -15.05 -8.51
CA LEU A 24 2.22 -14.34 -8.33
C LEU A 24 3.24 -15.21 -7.59
N TYR A 25 2.82 -15.85 -6.51
CA TYR A 25 3.68 -16.72 -5.73
C TYR A 25 4.22 -17.88 -6.57
N GLU A 26 3.35 -18.60 -7.27
CA GLU A 26 3.73 -19.71 -8.15
C GLU A 26 4.63 -19.24 -9.31
N PHE A 27 4.33 -18.08 -9.91
CA PHE A 27 5.12 -17.50 -11.00
C PHE A 27 6.55 -17.15 -10.56
N GLN A 28 6.73 -16.67 -9.33
CA GLN A 28 8.03 -16.27 -8.81
C GLN A 28 9.03 -17.42 -8.81
N PHE A 29 8.58 -18.67 -8.57
CA PHE A 29 9.43 -19.84 -8.56
C PHE A 29 9.75 -20.42 -9.95
N GLN A 30 9.17 -19.85 -11.01
CA GLN A 30 9.46 -20.26 -12.39
C GLN A 30 10.76 -19.67 -12.96
N GLY A 31 11.48 -18.86 -12.18
CA GLY A 31 12.71 -18.19 -12.60
C GLY A 31 12.53 -17.10 -13.67
N LYS A 32 11.30 -16.66 -13.89
CA LYS A 32 10.94 -15.63 -14.89
C LYS A 32 10.54 -14.29 -14.27
N SER A 33 10.57 -14.16 -12.94
CA SER A 33 10.17 -12.93 -12.25
C SER A 33 11.09 -11.77 -12.61
N LEU A 34 10.51 -10.65 -12.99
CA LEU A 34 11.22 -9.39 -13.25
C LEU A 34 11.57 -8.64 -11.96
N CYS A 35 10.87 -8.95 -10.86
CA CYS A 35 10.92 -8.18 -9.60
C CYS A 35 11.99 -8.69 -8.62
N GLY A 36 12.65 -9.81 -8.91
CA GLY A 36 13.52 -10.47 -7.92
C GLY A 36 12.73 -10.94 -6.69
N ASN A 37 13.47 -11.40 -5.65
CA ASN A 37 12.82 -12.04 -4.49
C ASN A 37 12.08 -11.03 -3.59
N VAL A 38 12.73 -9.93 -3.22
CA VAL A 38 12.15 -8.97 -2.26
C VAL A 38 10.86 -8.37 -2.80
N LEU A 39 10.92 -7.75 -3.98
CA LEU A 39 9.75 -7.09 -4.55
C LEU A 39 8.67 -8.11 -4.93
N GLY A 40 9.04 -9.26 -5.49
CA GLY A 40 8.09 -10.33 -5.85
C GLY A 40 7.31 -10.85 -4.65
N LEU A 41 7.96 -11.11 -3.52
CA LEU A 41 7.29 -11.49 -2.27
C LEU A 41 6.47 -10.34 -1.70
N SER A 42 7.00 -9.11 -1.73
CA SER A 42 6.26 -7.94 -1.20
C SER A 42 4.92 -7.72 -1.89
N ILE A 43 4.89 -7.74 -3.23
CA ILE A 43 3.63 -7.59 -3.97
C ILE A 43 2.69 -8.78 -3.75
N THR A 44 3.23 -9.98 -3.64
CA THR A 44 2.46 -11.21 -3.37
C THR A 44 1.76 -11.12 -2.01
N TYR A 45 2.47 -10.76 -0.95
CA TYR A 45 1.93 -10.66 0.41
C TYR A 45 0.96 -9.48 0.57
N ALA A 46 1.24 -8.36 -0.10
CA ALA A 46 0.33 -7.23 -0.13
C ALA A 46 -1.01 -7.59 -0.78
N MET A 47 -0.98 -8.24 -1.94
CA MET A 47 -2.19 -8.68 -2.63
C MET A 47 -2.94 -9.77 -1.85
N ALA A 48 -2.24 -10.73 -1.24
CA ALA A 48 -2.86 -11.74 -0.39
C ALA A 48 -3.58 -11.14 0.82
N THR A 49 -3.01 -10.09 1.42
CA THR A 49 -3.66 -9.38 2.52
C THR A 49 -4.96 -8.72 2.06
N LEU A 50 -4.98 -8.11 0.87
CA LEU A 50 -6.19 -7.52 0.30
C LEU A 50 -7.22 -8.59 -0.10
N GLU A 51 -6.81 -9.76 -0.61
CA GLU A 51 -7.71 -10.88 -0.83
C GLU A 51 -8.37 -11.35 0.48
N THR A 52 -7.61 -11.41 1.57
CA THR A 52 -8.15 -11.70 2.91
C THR A 52 -9.17 -10.65 3.33
N ASN A 53 -8.85 -9.36 3.18
CA ASN A 53 -9.77 -8.26 3.50
C ASN A 53 -11.05 -8.34 2.68
N ALA A 54 -10.93 -8.47 1.36
CA ALA A 54 -12.06 -8.50 0.43
C ALA A 54 -12.96 -9.75 0.56
N SER A 55 -12.45 -10.83 1.17
CA SER A 55 -13.22 -12.03 1.53
C SER A 55 -13.74 -12.00 2.96
N MET A 56 -13.79 -10.84 3.61
CA MET A 56 -14.23 -10.64 5.01
C MET A 56 -13.39 -11.37 6.05
N GLY A 57 -12.13 -11.65 5.73
CA GLY A 57 -11.18 -12.22 6.68
C GLY A 57 -10.58 -11.15 7.62
N LEU A 58 -9.92 -11.59 8.68
CA LEU A 58 -9.31 -10.71 9.66
C LEU A 58 -8.00 -10.11 9.14
N ILE A 59 -7.92 -8.79 9.12
CA ILE A 59 -6.70 -8.00 8.83
C ILE A 59 -6.50 -6.94 9.92
N VAL A 60 -5.35 -6.29 9.90
CA VAL A 60 -5.09 -5.09 10.70
C VAL A 60 -5.03 -3.91 9.75
N ALA A 61 -5.85 -2.88 9.97
CA ALA A 61 -5.81 -1.64 9.21
C ALA A 61 -4.46 -0.94 9.40
N SER A 62 -3.85 -0.47 8.29
CA SER A 62 -2.49 0.11 8.35
C SER A 62 -2.24 1.07 7.16
N PRO A 63 -2.68 2.34 7.24
CA PRO A 63 -3.56 2.91 8.27
C PRO A 63 -5.03 2.58 8.09
N THR A 64 -5.47 2.13 6.91
CA THR A 64 -6.86 1.76 6.58
C THR A 64 -6.96 0.31 6.13
N ALA A 65 -8.18 -0.22 6.02
CA ALA A 65 -8.40 -1.57 5.48
C ALA A 65 -8.02 -1.65 3.99
N GLY A 66 -8.25 -0.58 3.22
CA GLY A 66 -7.94 -0.54 1.78
C GLY A 66 -6.45 -0.51 1.45
N SER A 67 -5.60 -0.16 2.39
CA SER A 67 -4.14 -0.14 2.25
C SER A 67 -3.42 -1.15 3.17
N ALA A 68 -4.19 -2.03 3.83
CA ALA A 68 -3.69 -2.94 4.87
C ALA A 68 -2.63 -3.95 4.39
N GLY A 69 -2.46 -4.12 3.10
CA GLY A 69 -1.46 -5.04 2.52
C GLY A 69 -0.05 -4.48 2.47
N ILE A 70 0.13 -3.17 2.48
CA ILE A 70 1.41 -2.54 2.12
C ILE A 70 2.46 -2.75 3.21
N VAL A 71 2.18 -2.37 4.45
CA VAL A 71 3.14 -2.54 5.56
C VAL A 71 3.50 -4.00 5.76
N PRO A 72 2.55 -4.94 5.96
CA PRO A 72 2.91 -6.34 6.13
C PRO A 72 3.53 -6.94 4.87
N GLY A 73 3.13 -6.52 3.66
CA GLY A 73 3.68 -6.99 2.41
C GLY A 73 5.18 -6.77 2.31
N LEU A 74 5.64 -5.54 2.58
CA LEU A 74 7.06 -5.21 2.52
C LEU A 74 7.84 -5.81 3.70
N ILE A 75 7.35 -5.64 4.93
CA ILE A 75 8.11 -6.02 6.13
C ILE A 75 8.27 -7.54 6.24
N LEU A 76 7.23 -8.33 5.92
CA LEU A 76 7.32 -9.79 5.92
C LEU A 76 8.24 -10.31 4.81
N ALA A 77 8.24 -9.69 3.64
CA ALA A 77 9.15 -10.07 2.57
C ALA A 77 10.60 -9.79 2.95
N LEU A 78 10.89 -8.63 3.56
CA LEU A 78 12.23 -8.30 4.07
C LEU A 78 12.65 -9.25 5.20
N GLN A 79 11.74 -9.58 6.11
CA GLN A 79 12.00 -10.56 7.16
C GLN A 79 12.41 -11.92 6.57
N GLU A 80 11.66 -12.42 5.59
CA GLU A 80 11.90 -13.73 4.98
C GLU A 80 13.22 -13.75 4.21
N VAL A 81 13.52 -12.70 3.43
CA VAL A 81 14.70 -12.67 2.56
C VAL A 81 15.99 -12.42 3.35
N TYR A 82 15.94 -11.55 4.36
CA TYR A 82 17.14 -11.12 5.12
C TYR A 82 17.26 -11.79 6.50
N GLY A 83 16.25 -12.52 6.95
CA GLY A 83 16.31 -13.24 8.23
C GLY A 83 16.20 -12.34 9.47
N PHE A 84 15.54 -11.21 9.38
CA PHE A 84 15.36 -10.32 10.53
C PHE A 84 14.57 -11.00 11.65
N SER A 85 14.97 -10.77 12.89
CA SER A 85 14.29 -11.31 14.06
C SER A 85 12.90 -10.69 14.27
N ASP A 86 11.99 -11.44 14.89
CA ASP A 86 10.67 -10.93 15.26
C ASP A 86 10.74 -9.70 16.17
N GLU A 87 11.80 -9.59 16.99
CA GLU A 87 12.03 -8.43 17.83
C GLU A 87 12.28 -7.17 16.99
N LYS A 88 13.18 -7.28 15.99
CA LYS A 88 13.46 -6.17 15.09
C LYS A 88 12.22 -5.77 14.27
N ILE A 89 11.44 -6.76 13.83
CA ILE A 89 10.16 -6.50 13.15
C ILE A 89 9.20 -5.74 14.07
N ARG A 90 9.04 -6.14 15.33
CA ARG A 90 8.18 -5.39 16.27
C ARG A 90 8.63 -3.94 16.45
N GLN A 91 9.92 -3.69 16.55
CA GLN A 91 10.47 -2.34 16.70
C GLN A 91 10.10 -1.44 15.52
N VAL A 92 10.32 -1.89 14.29
CA VAL A 92 10.05 -1.06 13.11
C VAL A 92 8.55 -0.85 12.85
N LEU A 93 7.67 -1.68 13.39
CA LEU A 93 6.23 -1.44 13.35
C LEU A 93 5.81 -0.23 14.20
N PHE A 94 6.54 0.11 15.27
CA PHE A 94 6.32 1.37 16.00
C PHE A 94 6.68 2.59 15.15
N ASN A 95 7.77 2.52 14.39
CA ASN A 95 8.14 3.58 13.42
C ASN A 95 7.02 3.73 12.36
N ALA A 96 6.60 2.64 11.73
CA ALA A 96 5.48 2.67 10.80
C ALA A 96 4.24 3.34 11.43
N GLY A 97 3.89 2.95 12.66
CA GLY A 97 2.80 3.54 13.43
C GLY A 97 2.97 5.04 13.67
N ALA A 98 4.19 5.50 13.95
CA ALA A 98 4.48 6.92 14.15
C ALA A 98 4.21 7.74 12.88
N ILE A 99 4.66 7.29 11.70
CA ILE A 99 4.38 7.96 10.42
C ILE A 99 2.86 8.04 10.16
N GLY A 100 2.16 6.93 10.33
CA GLY A 100 0.70 6.89 10.15
C GLY A 100 -0.04 7.80 11.12
N TYR A 101 0.39 7.87 12.37
CA TYR A 101 -0.17 8.75 13.39
C TYR A 101 0.03 10.22 13.06
N LEU A 102 1.23 10.62 12.60
CA LEU A 102 1.52 12.00 12.19
C LEU A 102 0.60 12.43 11.05
N ALA A 103 0.42 11.59 10.03
CA ALA A 103 -0.48 11.87 8.92
C ALA A 103 -1.95 11.95 9.35
N MET A 104 -2.41 11.03 10.22
CA MET A 104 -3.78 11.02 10.74
C MET A 104 -4.08 12.27 11.56
N ARG A 105 -3.11 12.72 12.36
CA ARG A 105 -3.27 13.88 13.25
C ARG A 105 -3.25 15.23 12.49
N ASN A 106 -2.34 15.38 11.53
CA ASN A 106 -2.05 16.65 10.89
C ASN A 106 -2.75 16.82 9.53
N ALA A 107 -3.24 15.73 8.94
CA ALA A 107 -3.88 15.72 7.61
C ALA A 107 -5.07 14.76 7.59
N THR A 108 -4.94 13.66 6.85
CA THR A 108 -5.94 12.58 6.75
C THR A 108 -5.29 11.29 6.27
N VAL A 109 -5.92 10.16 6.59
CA VAL A 109 -5.60 8.85 6.02
C VAL A 109 -6.78 8.27 5.23
N ALA A 110 -7.85 9.04 5.04
CA ALA A 110 -9.08 8.57 4.41
C ALA A 110 -9.10 8.88 2.91
N GLY A 111 -9.35 7.88 2.07
CA GLY A 111 -9.49 8.02 0.62
C GLY A 111 -10.62 8.96 0.21
N ALA A 112 -11.73 8.96 0.95
CA ALA A 112 -12.89 9.85 0.75
C ALA A 112 -12.55 11.34 0.96
N VAL A 113 -11.52 11.65 1.75
CA VAL A 113 -11.09 13.04 2.02
C VAL A 113 -9.94 13.45 1.11
N GLY A 114 -8.92 12.59 0.98
CA GLY A 114 -7.66 12.94 0.35
C GLY A 114 -7.29 12.14 -0.90
N GLY A 115 -8.15 11.22 -1.37
CA GLY A 115 -7.80 10.28 -2.42
C GLY A 115 -6.92 9.13 -1.93
N CYS A 116 -6.58 8.19 -2.80
CA CYS A 116 -5.67 7.09 -2.45
C CYS A 116 -4.25 7.54 -2.07
N GLN A 117 -3.83 8.76 -2.42
CA GLN A 117 -2.58 9.33 -1.91
C GLN A 117 -2.56 9.40 -0.38
N ALA A 118 -3.72 9.67 0.26
CA ALA A 118 -3.87 9.69 1.71
C ALA A 118 -3.93 8.28 2.31
N GLU A 119 -4.40 7.30 1.58
CA GLU A 119 -4.58 5.93 2.04
C GLU A 119 -3.36 5.06 1.69
N VAL A 120 -3.17 4.80 0.40
CA VAL A 120 -2.06 3.99 -0.13
C VAL A 120 -0.73 4.74 0.02
N GLY A 121 -0.71 6.06 -0.21
CA GLY A 121 0.49 6.88 -0.06
C GLY A 121 1.01 6.87 1.38
N ILE A 122 0.15 7.06 2.37
CA ILE A 122 0.57 7.01 3.78
C ILE A 122 1.00 5.60 4.18
N ALA A 123 0.26 4.55 3.79
CA ALA A 123 0.68 3.17 4.05
C ALA A 123 2.06 2.85 3.47
N SER A 124 2.33 3.35 2.26
CA SER A 124 3.63 3.17 1.60
C SER A 124 4.73 3.98 2.31
N ALA A 125 4.43 5.19 2.80
CA ALA A 125 5.37 5.99 3.60
C ALA A 125 5.69 5.32 4.94
N MET A 126 4.69 4.73 5.61
CA MET A 126 4.85 3.89 6.80
C MET A 126 5.80 2.72 6.52
N ALA A 127 5.57 2.00 5.43
CA ALA A 127 6.37 0.84 5.05
C ALA A 127 7.81 1.22 4.66
N ALA A 128 8.00 2.32 3.92
CA ALA A 128 9.32 2.81 3.52
C ALA A 128 10.17 3.24 4.72
N SER A 129 9.58 3.98 5.65
CA SER A 129 10.23 4.40 6.89
C SER A 129 10.64 3.19 7.76
N ALA A 130 9.76 2.23 7.93
CA ALA A 130 10.04 0.99 8.66
C ALA A 130 11.11 0.13 7.96
N ALA A 131 11.08 0.02 6.63
CA ALA A 131 12.11 -0.66 5.87
C ALA A 131 13.48 -0.01 6.05
N MET A 132 13.54 1.34 6.03
CA MET A 132 14.78 2.07 6.27
C MET A 132 15.37 1.76 7.66
N GLU A 133 14.53 1.72 8.70
CA GLU A 133 14.96 1.37 10.06
C GLU A 133 15.41 -0.10 10.17
N LEU A 134 14.81 -1.05 9.42
CA LEU A 134 15.27 -2.44 9.37
C LEU A 134 16.75 -2.55 9.00
N PHE A 135 17.22 -1.66 8.14
CA PHE A 135 18.63 -1.56 7.70
C PHE A 135 19.43 -0.50 8.47
N ASP A 136 19.05 -0.25 9.73
CA ASP A 136 19.76 0.64 10.67
C ASP A 136 19.87 2.10 10.20
N GLY A 137 18.91 2.54 9.39
CA GLY A 137 18.81 3.94 8.94
C GLY A 137 18.51 4.88 10.09
N THR A 138 19.07 6.10 9.99
CA THR A 138 18.79 7.17 10.95
C THR A 138 17.35 7.64 10.87
N PRO A 139 16.79 8.26 11.93
CA PRO A 139 15.46 8.86 11.89
C PRO A 139 15.26 9.84 10.71
N LEU A 140 16.30 10.59 10.36
CA LEU A 140 16.27 11.51 9.22
C LEU A 140 16.14 10.76 7.88
N GLN A 141 16.86 9.67 7.69
CA GLN A 141 16.72 8.82 6.49
C GLN A 141 15.34 8.16 6.42
N CYS A 142 14.78 7.77 7.56
CA CYS A 142 13.41 7.26 7.62
C CYS A 142 12.39 8.31 7.14
N THR A 143 12.54 9.58 7.53
CA THR A 143 11.68 10.66 7.03
C THR A 143 11.92 10.97 5.55
N TYR A 144 13.14 10.84 5.04
CA TYR A 144 13.43 10.97 3.61
C TYR A 144 12.72 9.90 2.79
N ALA A 145 12.78 8.64 3.22
CA ALA A 145 12.06 7.56 2.55
C ALA A 145 10.55 7.83 2.53
N ALA A 146 9.96 8.22 3.67
CA ALA A 146 8.54 8.55 3.77
C ALA A 146 8.14 9.74 2.88
N SER A 147 8.94 10.82 2.87
CA SER A 147 8.70 12.00 2.02
C SER A 147 8.75 11.65 0.53
N THR A 148 9.74 10.84 0.11
CA THR A 148 9.86 10.37 -1.28
C THR A 148 8.61 9.63 -1.73
N VAL A 149 8.06 8.75 -0.90
CA VAL A 149 6.83 8.04 -1.20
C VAL A 149 5.67 9.00 -1.44
N LEU A 150 5.45 9.96 -0.53
CA LEU A 150 4.33 10.90 -0.66
C LEU A 150 4.45 11.75 -1.93
N MET A 151 5.67 12.17 -2.27
CA MET A 151 5.95 12.91 -3.50
C MET A 151 5.59 12.08 -4.75
N ASN A 152 6.02 10.81 -4.79
CA ASN A 152 5.79 9.92 -5.93
C ASN A 152 4.31 9.55 -6.11
N MET A 153 3.52 9.56 -5.04
CA MET A 153 2.11 9.16 -5.05
C MET A 153 1.15 10.34 -4.98
N LEU A 154 1.67 11.58 -5.07
CA LEU A 154 0.86 12.78 -5.02
C LEU A 154 -0.15 12.81 -6.18
N GLY A 155 -1.40 13.09 -5.86
CA GLY A 155 -2.50 13.14 -6.85
C GLY A 155 -3.18 11.79 -7.10
N LEU A 156 -2.79 10.69 -6.44
CA LEU A 156 -3.44 9.39 -6.63
C LEU A 156 -4.89 9.45 -6.13
N VAL A 157 -5.82 9.27 -7.07
CA VAL A 157 -7.27 9.32 -6.83
C VAL A 157 -7.78 8.06 -6.14
N CYS A 158 -8.96 8.14 -5.49
CA CYS A 158 -9.65 6.98 -4.92
C CYS A 158 -10.95 6.70 -5.71
N ASP A 159 -10.93 5.64 -6.52
CA ASP A 159 -11.95 5.31 -7.51
C ASP A 159 -12.29 3.82 -7.54
N PRO A 160 -12.67 3.23 -6.38
CA PRO A 160 -12.93 1.79 -6.28
C PRO A 160 -14.18 1.39 -7.07
N VAL A 161 -14.05 0.31 -7.85
CA VAL A 161 -15.16 -0.25 -8.63
C VAL A 161 -16.23 -0.77 -7.68
N GLY A 162 -17.45 -0.32 -7.88
CA GLY A 162 -18.61 -0.68 -7.05
C GLY A 162 -18.48 -0.24 -5.58
N SER A 163 -17.68 0.76 -5.27
CA SER A 163 -17.36 1.20 -3.90
C SER A 163 -16.76 0.08 -3.01
N LEU A 164 -16.24 -0.99 -3.62
CA LEU A 164 -15.63 -2.10 -2.92
C LEU A 164 -14.11 -1.97 -2.87
N VAL A 165 -13.53 -2.34 -1.72
CA VAL A 165 -12.07 -2.39 -1.52
C VAL A 165 -11.49 -3.64 -2.18
N GLU A 166 -11.68 -3.75 -3.50
CA GLU A 166 -11.24 -4.85 -4.34
C GLU A 166 -10.37 -4.34 -5.49
N TYR A 167 -10.98 -3.76 -6.51
CA TYR A 167 -10.30 -3.26 -7.69
C TYR A 167 -10.53 -1.74 -7.84
N PRO A 168 -9.51 -0.93 -8.04
CA PRO A 168 -8.07 -1.25 -8.22
C PRO A 168 -7.26 -1.37 -6.90
N CYS A 169 -7.90 -1.41 -5.73
CA CYS A 169 -7.23 -1.35 -4.43
C CYS A 169 -6.15 -2.42 -4.26
N GLN A 170 -6.40 -3.66 -4.69
CA GLN A 170 -5.42 -4.74 -4.65
C GLN A 170 -4.16 -4.39 -5.46
N ASN A 171 -4.33 -3.91 -6.69
CA ASN A 171 -3.22 -3.52 -7.57
C ASN A 171 -2.45 -2.31 -6.99
N ARG A 172 -3.16 -1.37 -6.34
CA ARG A 172 -2.54 -0.21 -5.68
C ARG A 172 -1.74 -0.58 -4.44
N ASN A 173 -2.11 -1.64 -3.74
CA ASN A 173 -1.26 -2.17 -2.67
C ASN A 173 0.05 -2.74 -3.24
N ALA A 174 0.01 -3.46 -4.36
CA ALA A 174 1.21 -3.91 -5.07
C ALA A 174 2.09 -2.73 -5.53
N ALA A 175 1.49 -1.69 -6.10
CA ALA A 175 2.21 -0.46 -6.47
C ALA A 175 2.77 0.27 -5.24
N GLY A 176 2.03 0.28 -4.13
CA GLY A 176 2.44 0.90 -2.88
C GLY A 176 3.69 0.26 -2.28
N VAL A 177 3.76 -1.07 -2.21
CA VAL A 177 4.97 -1.76 -1.72
C VAL A 177 6.16 -1.52 -2.64
N SER A 178 5.94 -1.44 -3.96
CA SER A 178 6.99 -1.14 -4.93
C SER A 178 7.58 0.25 -4.69
N ASN A 179 6.71 1.25 -4.50
CA ASN A 179 7.11 2.61 -4.22
C ASN A 179 7.84 2.74 -2.87
N ALA A 180 7.35 2.03 -1.84
CA ALA A 180 7.98 2.00 -0.53
C ALA A 180 9.41 1.41 -0.61
N LEU A 181 9.60 0.32 -1.35
CA LEU A 181 10.91 -0.31 -1.54
C LEU A 181 11.88 0.63 -2.27
N ILE A 182 11.43 1.26 -3.37
CA ILE A 182 12.25 2.23 -4.12
C ILE A 182 12.66 3.40 -3.23
N ALA A 183 11.74 3.95 -2.46
CA ALA A 183 12.01 5.09 -1.58
C ALA A 183 13.01 4.75 -0.46
N ALA A 184 12.88 3.56 0.13
CA ALA A 184 13.83 3.07 1.12
C ALA A 184 15.23 2.88 0.49
N GLU A 185 15.31 2.25 -0.69
CA GLU A 185 16.57 2.08 -1.43
C GLU A 185 17.26 3.41 -1.73
N MET A 186 16.50 4.42 -2.19
CA MET A 186 17.04 5.76 -2.43
C MET A 186 17.64 6.38 -1.15
N ALA A 187 16.92 6.26 -0.02
CA ALA A 187 17.40 6.80 1.27
C ALA A 187 18.62 6.03 1.77
N MET A 188 18.68 4.70 1.61
CA MET A 188 19.85 3.86 1.90
C MET A 188 21.07 4.26 1.08
N ALA A 189 20.87 4.58 -0.19
CA ALA A 189 21.92 5.06 -1.10
C ALA A 189 22.40 6.48 -0.76
N GLY A 190 21.86 7.13 0.29
CA GLY A 190 22.26 8.47 0.73
C GLY A 190 21.57 9.61 -0.02
N ILE A 191 20.53 9.33 -0.80
CA ILE A 191 19.75 10.38 -1.47
C ILE A 191 18.89 11.12 -0.44
N THR A 192 19.14 12.42 -0.30
CA THR A 192 18.41 13.29 0.62
C THR A 192 17.17 13.88 -0.04
N GLN A 193 16.17 14.24 0.77
CA GLN A 193 14.98 14.89 0.26
C GLN A 193 15.02 16.40 0.51
N PHE A 194 14.72 17.14 -0.54
CA PHE A 194 14.62 18.60 -0.48
C PHE A 194 13.35 19.07 0.26
N ILE A 195 12.24 18.32 0.11
CA ILE A 195 10.98 18.63 0.77
C ILE A 195 10.84 17.74 2.02
N PRO A 196 10.80 18.33 3.22
CA PRO A 196 10.61 17.58 4.46
C PRO A 196 9.27 16.83 4.50
N LEU A 197 9.21 15.77 5.32
CA LEU A 197 8.01 14.94 5.47
C LEU A 197 6.77 15.74 5.89
N ASP A 198 6.94 16.71 6.81
CA ASP A 198 5.82 17.52 7.30
C ASP A 198 5.19 18.35 6.17
N GLU A 199 6.02 18.97 5.33
CA GLU A 199 5.54 19.74 4.17
C GLU A 199 4.88 18.82 3.13
N MET A 200 5.35 17.58 2.97
CA MET A 200 4.73 16.61 2.07
C MET A 200 3.38 16.11 2.58
N ILE A 201 3.22 15.93 3.89
CA ILE A 201 1.92 15.59 4.50
C ILE A 201 0.92 16.73 4.25
N ASP A 202 1.30 17.97 4.48
CA ASP A 202 0.46 19.14 4.23
C ASP A 202 0.12 19.28 2.75
N THR A 203 1.09 19.07 1.88
CA THR A 203 0.91 19.11 0.42
C THR A 203 -0.05 18.03 -0.05
N MET A 204 0.11 16.80 0.42
CA MET A 204 -0.80 15.69 0.13
C MET A 204 -2.23 16.02 0.55
N TYR A 205 -2.42 16.58 1.74
CA TYR A 205 -3.75 16.99 2.21
C TYR A 205 -4.35 18.10 1.35
N THR A 206 -3.56 19.11 1.02
CA THR A 206 -4.01 20.23 0.19
C THR A 206 -4.38 19.80 -1.23
N VAL A 207 -3.60 18.92 -1.85
CA VAL A 207 -3.90 18.34 -3.16
C VAL A 207 -5.15 17.47 -3.09
N GLY A 208 -5.27 16.62 -2.06
CA GLY A 208 -6.43 15.76 -1.87
C GLY A 208 -7.74 16.54 -1.76
N ARG A 209 -7.73 17.65 -1.05
CA ARG A 209 -8.90 18.54 -0.92
C ARG A 209 -9.33 19.18 -2.24
N LYS A 210 -8.43 19.26 -3.23
CA LYS A 210 -8.71 19.80 -4.58
C LYS A 210 -9.16 18.73 -5.57
N LEU A 211 -9.08 17.45 -5.23
CA LEU A 211 -9.60 16.38 -6.08
C LEU A 211 -11.12 16.53 -6.21
N PRO A 212 -11.69 16.36 -7.42
CA PRO A 212 -13.13 16.31 -7.61
C PRO A 212 -13.80 15.23 -6.76
N ALA A 213 -15.07 15.40 -6.41
CA ALA A 213 -15.81 14.47 -5.56
C ALA A 213 -15.90 13.07 -6.17
N GLU A 214 -16.04 12.98 -7.48
CA GLU A 214 -16.10 11.73 -8.25
C GLU A 214 -14.81 10.89 -8.18
N LEU A 215 -13.69 11.48 -7.76
CA LEU A 215 -12.39 10.84 -7.61
C LEU A 215 -11.99 10.60 -6.13
N ARG A 216 -12.95 10.73 -5.22
CA ARG A 216 -12.76 10.55 -3.78
C ARG A 216 -13.69 9.49 -3.20
N GLU A 217 -13.50 8.23 -3.62
CA GLU A 217 -14.18 7.03 -3.09
C GLU A 217 -15.69 6.97 -3.37
N THR A 218 -16.18 7.73 -4.34
CA THR A 218 -17.61 7.78 -4.67
C THR A 218 -18.04 6.77 -5.74
N ALA A 219 -17.08 6.09 -6.38
CA ALA A 219 -17.30 5.22 -7.54
C ALA A 219 -17.97 5.93 -8.75
N LEU A 220 -17.95 7.26 -8.79
CA LEU A 220 -18.56 8.05 -9.86
C LEU A 220 -17.58 8.42 -10.98
N GLY A 221 -16.28 8.20 -10.79
CA GLY A 221 -15.23 8.58 -11.74
C GLY A 221 -14.08 7.59 -11.78
N GLY A 222 -13.06 7.90 -12.57
CA GLY A 222 -11.85 7.09 -12.68
C GLY A 222 -12.10 5.67 -13.17
N CYS A 223 -11.42 4.69 -12.56
CA CYS A 223 -11.57 3.27 -12.91
C CYS A 223 -13.01 2.78 -12.78
N ALA A 224 -13.74 3.26 -11.76
CA ALA A 224 -15.10 2.84 -11.48
C ALA A 224 -16.09 3.24 -12.60
N ALA A 225 -15.83 4.34 -13.29
CA ALA A 225 -16.70 4.85 -14.37
C ALA A 225 -16.34 4.29 -15.77
N THR A 226 -15.39 3.36 -15.87
CA THR A 226 -15.05 2.74 -17.15
C THR A 226 -16.16 1.76 -17.60
N PRO A 227 -16.45 1.64 -18.92
CA PRO A 227 -17.47 0.71 -19.42
C PRO A 227 -17.26 -0.73 -18.89
N SER A 228 -16.03 -1.22 -18.94
CA SER A 228 -15.70 -2.57 -18.48
C SER A 228 -15.91 -2.77 -16.97
N ALA A 229 -15.74 -1.72 -16.17
CA ALA A 229 -16.03 -1.77 -14.74
C ALA A 229 -17.52 -1.82 -14.48
N CYS A 230 -18.30 -1.01 -15.21
CA CYS A 230 -19.76 -0.99 -15.13
C CYS A 230 -20.37 -2.35 -15.53
N GLU A 231 -19.86 -3.00 -16.58
CA GLU A 231 -20.32 -4.32 -17.01
C GLU A 231 -20.05 -5.44 -15.97
N LYS A 232 -18.92 -5.34 -15.24
CA LYS A 232 -18.55 -6.35 -14.24
C LYS A 232 -19.11 -6.08 -12.85
N CYS A 233 -19.51 -4.84 -12.58
CA CYS A 233 -20.05 -4.44 -11.30
C CYS A 233 -21.55 -4.73 -11.23
N HIS A 234 -21.91 -5.93 -10.77
CA HIS A 234 -23.30 -6.32 -10.55
C HIS A 234 -24.03 -5.50 -9.47
N LEU A 235 -23.35 -4.55 -8.83
CA LEU A 235 -23.93 -3.67 -7.79
C LEU A 235 -24.53 -2.39 -8.37
N CYS A 236 -24.28 -2.10 -9.63
CA CYS A 236 -24.75 -0.88 -10.31
C CYS A 236 -25.99 -1.13 -11.21
N SER A 237 -26.55 -2.34 -11.19
CA SER A 237 -27.75 -2.73 -11.95
C SER A 237 -29.00 -2.68 -11.11
#